data_91e3c975f00ebdd1756484d77600aff2
#
_entry.id   91e3c975f00ebdd1756484d77600aff2
#
_cell.length_a   1.000
_cell.length_b   1.000
_cell.length_c   1.000
_cell.angle_alpha   90.00
_cell.angle_beta   90.00
_cell.angle_gamma   90.00
#
_symmetry.space_group_name_H-M   'P 1'
#
loop_
_entity.id
_entity.type
_entity.pdbx_description
1 polymer ?
#
loop_
_entity_poly.entity_id
_entity_poly.type
_entity_poly.pdbx_seq_one_letter_code
_entity_poly.pdbx_strand_id
1 'polypeptide(L)'
;VVVGEVWVCSGQSNMEWSVARSGNAKEEIANGKHPLIRHVKVPRKLSLTPQEDVPTGGWQVCSPSTVANFTAVGYYFARHLQKEIKAPIGLIGSNWGGTRIEPWTPAEGFKAVPALREGFADKLDQFTRGKPGRTTPTHMYNAMIAPLLPYAIKGALWYQGESNNGEGMLYHEKMKALIAGWRSVWEKPDLPFYFVQLAPF
;
A
#
# COMPACT_ATOMS: atom_id res chain seq x y z
N VAL A 1 20.39 -7.83 -10.40
CA VAL A 1 19.91 -6.68 -9.63
C VAL A 1 19.64 -5.56 -10.61
N VAL A 2 18.54 -4.81 -10.40
CA VAL A 2 18.18 -3.65 -11.21
C VAL A 2 17.97 -2.48 -10.24
N VAL A 3 18.55 -1.34 -10.55
CA VAL A 3 18.41 -0.11 -9.78
C VAL A 3 17.36 0.79 -10.45
N GLY A 4 16.40 1.29 -9.70
CA GLY A 4 15.30 2.12 -10.21
C GLY A 4 14.40 2.66 -9.09
N GLU A 5 13.25 3.19 -9.45
CA GLU A 5 12.28 3.69 -8.47
C GLU A 5 11.38 2.56 -7.96
N VAL A 6 11.18 2.49 -6.65
CA VAL A 6 10.28 1.52 -6.01
C VAL A 6 9.08 2.25 -5.42
N TRP A 7 7.89 1.77 -5.73
CA TRP A 7 6.61 2.34 -5.30
C TRP A 7 5.77 1.32 -4.54
N VAL A 8 5.24 1.69 -3.38
CA VAL A 8 4.31 0.85 -2.62
C VAL A 8 2.89 1.12 -3.12
N CYS A 9 2.20 0.05 -3.55
CA CYS A 9 0.81 0.07 -3.98
C CYS A 9 -0.06 -0.53 -2.87
N SER A 10 -0.69 0.31 -2.05
CA SER A 10 -1.43 -0.13 -0.86
C SER A 10 -2.87 0.40 -0.81
N GLY A 11 -3.69 -0.22 0.01
CA GLY A 11 -5.11 0.07 0.14
C GLY A 11 -5.98 -1.18 0.15
N GLN A 12 -7.21 -1.05 -0.34
CA GLN A 12 -8.18 -2.14 -0.32
C GLN A 12 -8.45 -2.76 -1.71
N SER A 13 -9.66 -3.22 -1.96
CA SER A 13 -10.03 -4.01 -3.16
C SER A 13 -9.69 -3.35 -4.49
N ASN A 14 -9.85 -2.05 -4.63
CA ASN A 14 -9.55 -1.35 -5.88
C ASN A 14 -8.02 -1.27 -6.14
N MET A 15 -7.19 -1.17 -5.10
CA MET A 15 -5.74 -1.32 -5.26
C MET A 15 -5.34 -2.78 -5.54
N GLU A 16 -6.08 -3.74 -4.98
CA GLU A 16 -5.85 -5.17 -5.22
C GLU A 16 -6.34 -5.64 -6.60
N TRP A 17 -7.18 -4.85 -7.27
CA TRP A 17 -7.74 -5.16 -8.58
C TRP A 17 -6.63 -5.42 -9.60
N SER A 18 -6.64 -6.60 -10.22
CA SER A 18 -5.56 -7.02 -11.10
C SER A 18 -5.77 -6.57 -12.55
N VAL A 19 -4.69 -6.54 -13.32
CA VAL A 19 -4.74 -6.25 -14.77
C VAL A 19 -5.70 -7.20 -15.50
N ALA A 20 -5.75 -8.47 -15.12
CA ALA A 20 -6.68 -9.43 -15.71
C ALA A 20 -8.17 -9.06 -15.53
N ARG A 21 -8.47 -8.18 -14.58
CA ARG A 21 -9.84 -7.72 -14.28
C ARG A 21 -10.11 -6.28 -14.70
N SER A 22 -9.13 -5.62 -15.35
CA SER A 22 -9.26 -4.25 -15.84
C SER A 22 -9.88 -4.20 -17.24
N GLY A 23 -10.21 -3.00 -17.71
CA GLY A 23 -10.64 -2.79 -19.10
C GLY A 23 -9.55 -3.22 -20.08
N ASN A 24 -9.95 -3.80 -21.21
CA ASN A 24 -9.03 -4.28 -22.26
C ASN A 24 -7.98 -5.29 -21.78
N ALA A 25 -8.28 -6.08 -20.74
CA ALA A 25 -7.34 -6.99 -20.09
C ALA A 25 -6.61 -7.93 -21.05
N LYS A 26 -7.30 -8.49 -22.07
CA LYS A 26 -6.69 -9.39 -23.06
C LYS A 26 -5.58 -8.70 -23.85
N GLU A 27 -5.83 -7.49 -24.31
CA GLU A 27 -4.87 -6.69 -25.06
C GLU A 27 -3.71 -6.25 -24.18
N GLU A 28 -4.00 -5.75 -22.97
CA GLU A 28 -2.99 -5.33 -22.01
C GLU A 28 -2.06 -6.48 -21.61
N ILE A 29 -2.59 -7.67 -21.42
CA ILE A 29 -1.79 -8.87 -21.11
C ILE A 29 -0.92 -9.27 -22.31
N ALA A 30 -1.48 -9.31 -23.51
CA ALA A 30 -0.74 -9.66 -24.73
C ALA A 30 0.43 -8.69 -24.99
N ASN A 31 0.22 -7.40 -24.73
CA ASN A 31 1.21 -6.32 -24.89
C ASN A 31 2.06 -6.08 -23.61
N GLY A 32 1.93 -6.91 -22.58
CA GLY A 32 2.56 -6.73 -21.27
C GLY A 32 4.07 -6.95 -21.20
N LYS A 33 4.81 -6.80 -22.30
CA LYS A 33 6.27 -6.96 -22.35
C LYS A 33 6.96 -5.65 -21.92
N HIS A 34 7.08 -5.44 -20.61
CA HIS A 34 7.76 -4.28 -20.01
C HIS A 34 8.89 -4.72 -19.07
N PRO A 35 10.05 -5.14 -19.56
CA PRO A 35 11.11 -5.80 -18.77
C PRO A 35 11.72 -4.89 -17.69
N LEU A 36 11.51 -3.58 -17.78
CA LEU A 36 11.93 -2.60 -16.76
C LEU A 36 10.89 -2.38 -15.65
N ILE A 37 9.70 -2.99 -15.77
CA ILE A 37 8.70 -2.96 -14.70
C ILE A 37 8.72 -4.31 -13.97
N ARG A 38 8.75 -4.28 -12.65
CA ARG A 38 8.69 -5.46 -11.80
C ARG A 38 7.65 -5.28 -10.72
N HIS A 39 7.07 -6.37 -10.30
CA HIS A 39 6.09 -6.40 -9.22
C HIS A 39 6.42 -7.51 -8.22
N VAL A 40 6.23 -7.22 -6.95
CA VAL A 40 6.20 -8.21 -5.87
C VAL A 40 4.90 -8.08 -5.09
N LYS A 41 4.25 -9.21 -4.79
CA LYS A 41 3.04 -9.24 -3.96
C LYS A 41 3.41 -9.59 -2.54
N VAL A 42 3.04 -8.74 -1.59
CA VAL A 42 3.11 -9.01 -0.15
C VAL A 42 1.91 -9.89 0.22
N PRO A 43 2.12 -11.04 0.87
CA PRO A 43 1.02 -11.90 1.31
C PRO A 43 0.22 -11.22 2.42
N ARG A 44 -1.07 -11.52 2.48
CA ARG A 44 -1.97 -11.01 3.52
C ARG A 44 -1.61 -11.62 4.87
N LYS A 45 -1.22 -10.79 5.82
CA LYS A 45 -0.80 -11.20 7.15
C LYS A 45 -1.18 -10.14 8.19
N LEU A 46 -1.35 -10.56 9.41
CA LEU A 46 -1.62 -9.68 10.56
C LEU A 46 -0.60 -9.97 11.65
N SER A 47 -0.18 -8.93 12.37
CA SER A 47 0.71 -9.08 13.52
C SER A 47 0.37 -8.06 14.62
N LEU A 48 0.56 -8.46 15.87
CA LEU A 48 0.46 -7.59 17.05
C LEU A 48 1.61 -6.58 17.11
N THR A 49 2.78 -6.96 16.57
CA THR A 49 4.00 -6.15 16.61
C THR A 49 4.60 -6.05 15.21
N PRO A 50 5.35 -4.99 14.91
CA PRO A 50 6.08 -4.85 13.66
C PRO A 50 6.97 -6.07 13.39
N GLN A 51 6.91 -6.59 12.18
CA GLN A 51 7.73 -7.72 11.72
C GLN A 51 8.93 -7.19 10.94
N GLU A 52 10.05 -7.91 10.99
CA GLU A 52 11.27 -7.55 10.28
C GLU A 52 11.32 -8.11 8.86
N ASP A 53 10.55 -9.18 8.59
CA ASP A 53 10.50 -9.83 7.27
C ASP A 53 9.09 -10.33 6.94
N VAL A 54 8.84 -10.46 5.63
CA VAL A 54 7.61 -11.04 5.09
C VAL A 54 7.94 -11.95 3.91
N PRO A 55 7.54 -13.25 3.96
CA PRO A 55 7.85 -14.20 2.88
C PRO A 55 7.06 -13.82 1.63
N THR A 56 7.73 -13.31 0.61
CA THR A 56 7.15 -13.01 -0.71
C THR A 56 7.55 -14.08 -1.72
N GLY A 57 6.79 -14.17 -2.83
CA GLY A 57 7.18 -15.00 -3.98
C GLY A 57 8.31 -14.42 -4.84
N GLY A 58 8.94 -13.32 -4.38
CA GLY A 58 9.98 -12.63 -5.12
C GLY A 58 9.46 -11.68 -6.22
N TRP A 59 10.39 -10.91 -6.77
CA TRP A 59 10.10 -9.95 -7.83
C TRP A 59 9.80 -10.64 -9.17
N GLN A 60 8.66 -10.33 -9.76
CA GLN A 60 8.25 -10.80 -11.08
C GLN A 60 8.49 -9.71 -12.12
N VAL A 61 9.15 -10.05 -13.21
CA VAL A 61 9.31 -9.14 -14.37
C VAL A 61 7.97 -9.05 -15.10
N CYS A 62 7.59 -7.84 -15.51
CA CYS A 62 6.38 -7.63 -16.30
C CYS A 62 6.51 -8.26 -17.69
N SER A 63 5.68 -9.26 -17.92
CA SER A 63 5.58 -10.03 -19.17
C SER A 63 4.14 -10.50 -19.39
N PRO A 64 3.77 -10.96 -20.60
CA PRO A 64 2.45 -11.53 -20.84
C PRO A 64 2.07 -12.67 -19.90
N SER A 65 3.04 -13.40 -19.36
CA SER A 65 2.79 -14.52 -18.42
C SER A 65 2.61 -14.08 -16.96
N THR A 66 3.00 -12.86 -16.59
CA THR A 66 3.00 -12.40 -15.18
C THR A 66 2.08 -11.22 -14.93
N VAL A 67 1.95 -10.30 -15.90
CA VAL A 67 1.27 -9.01 -15.74
C VAL A 67 -0.21 -9.15 -15.35
N ALA A 68 -0.85 -10.24 -15.72
CA ALA A 68 -2.25 -10.53 -15.39
C ALA A 68 -2.56 -10.38 -13.88
N ASN A 69 -1.58 -10.70 -13.02
CA ASN A 69 -1.71 -10.69 -11.56
C ASN A 69 -1.18 -9.40 -10.90
N PHE A 70 -0.63 -8.45 -11.66
CA PHE A 70 -0.17 -7.18 -11.10
C PHE A 70 -1.37 -6.33 -10.69
N THR A 71 -1.20 -5.47 -9.67
CA THR A 71 -2.19 -4.43 -9.39
C THR A 71 -2.36 -3.56 -10.62
N ALA A 72 -3.59 -3.39 -11.10
CA ALA A 72 -3.87 -2.60 -12.30
C ALA A 72 -3.46 -1.14 -12.11
N VAL A 73 -3.80 -0.54 -10.97
CA VAL A 73 -3.42 0.85 -10.63
C VAL A 73 -1.90 1.01 -10.70
N GLY A 74 -1.16 0.12 -10.04
CA GLY A 74 0.31 0.15 -10.06
C GLY A 74 0.88 -0.07 -11.46
N TYR A 75 0.36 -1.03 -12.21
CA TYR A 75 0.81 -1.33 -13.57
C TYR A 75 0.64 -0.15 -14.53
N TYR A 76 -0.55 0.47 -14.56
CA TYR A 76 -0.80 1.62 -15.44
C TYR A 76 0.03 2.84 -15.03
N PHE A 77 0.18 3.08 -13.73
CA PHE A 77 1.08 4.10 -13.20
C PHE A 77 2.53 3.86 -13.66
N ALA A 78 3.06 2.66 -13.40
CA ALA A 78 4.44 2.31 -13.75
C ALA A 78 4.70 2.38 -15.26
N ARG A 79 3.76 1.92 -16.08
CA ARG A 79 3.86 1.98 -17.54
C ARG A 79 3.93 3.41 -18.07
N HIS A 80 3.16 4.32 -17.47
CA HIS A 80 3.22 5.74 -17.82
C HIS A 80 4.53 6.36 -17.33
N LEU A 81 4.85 6.23 -16.07
CA LEU A 81 6.04 6.81 -15.45
C LEU A 81 7.33 6.31 -16.12
N GLN A 82 7.43 5.02 -16.46
CA GLN A 82 8.61 4.43 -17.08
C GLN A 82 8.96 5.06 -18.43
N LYS A 83 7.95 5.51 -19.20
CA LYS A 83 8.16 6.23 -20.48
C LYS A 83 8.81 7.59 -20.25
N GLU A 84 8.45 8.26 -19.16
CA GLU A 84 8.95 9.61 -18.85
C GLU A 84 10.37 9.55 -18.26
N ILE A 85 10.58 8.72 -17.23
CA ILE A 85 11.87 8.69 -16.53
C ILE A 85 12.89 7.74 -17.15
N LYS A 86 12.47 6.82 -18.04
CA LYS A 86 13.30 5.81 -18.71
C LYS A 86 14.15 4.95 -17.76
N ALA A 87 13.70 4.81 -16.51
CA ALA A 87 14.36 4.04 -15.46
C ALA A 87 13.49 2.81 -15.07
N PRO A 88 14.08 1.77 -14.48
CA PRO A 88 13.33 0.64 -13.95
C PRO A 88 12.37 1.06 -12.84
N ILE A 89 11.20 0.40 -12.78
CA ILE A 89 10.18 0.63 -11.75
C ILE A 89 9.82 -0.68 -11.07
N GLY A 90 9.94 -0.69 -9.74
CA GLY A 90 9.47 -1.76 -8.89
C GLY A 90 8.14 -1.38 -8.23
N LEU A 91 7.16 -2.29 -8.26
CA LEU A 91 5.87 -2.15 -7.61
C LEU A 91 5.77 -3.16 -6.47
N ILE A 92 5.58 -2.69 -5.25
CA ILE A 92 5.30 -3.53 -4.08
C ILE A 92 3.80 -3.50 -3.82
N GLY A 93 3.10 -4.56 -4.19
CA GLY A 93 1.67 -4.70 -3.97
C GLY A 93 1.37 -5.18 -2.54
N SER A 94 1.16 -4.25 -1.60
CA SER A 94 0.77 -4.52 -0.22
C SER A 94 -0.65 -4.00 0.02
N ASN A 95 -1.65 -4.84 -0.27
CA ASN A 95 -3.05 -4.44 -0.29
C ASN A 95 -3.97 -5.61 0.11
N TRP A 96 -5.17 -5.28 0.64
CA TRP A 96 -6.14 -6.27 1.09
C TRP A 96 -7.58 -5.73 0.97
N GLY A 97 -8.38 -6.36 0.11
CA GLY A 97 -9.76 -5.94 -0.14
C GLY A 97 -10.66 -5.92 1.10
N GLY A 98 -11.55 -4.92 1.20
CA GLY A 98 -12.49 -4.74 2.31
C GLY A 98 -11.83 -4.36 3.63
N THR A 99 -10.71 -3.65 3.61
CA THR A 99 -10.01 -3.20 4.82
C THR A 99 -10.19 -1.71 5.04
N ARG A 100 -10.26 -1.31 6.31
CA ARG A 100 -10.25 0.06 6.78
C ARG A 100 -8.83 0.63 6.77
N ILE A 101 -8.69 1.94 6.94
CA ILE A 101 -7.39 2.62 6.96
C ILE A 101 -6.59 2.37 8.24
N GLU A 102 -7.26 2.20 9.38
CA GLU A 102 -6.62 2.13 10.70
C GLU A 102 -5.63 0.97 10.84
N PRO A 103 -5.90 -0.24 10.34
CA PRO A 103 -4.92 -1.33 10.36
C PRO A 103 -3.61 -1.07 9.60
N TRP A 104 -3.62 -0.16 8.62
CA TRP A 104 -2.46 0.21 7.80
C TRP A 104 -1.65 1.37 8.38
N THR A 105 -2.19 2.04 9.40
CA THR A 105 -1.58 3.22 10.01
C THR A 105 -0.65 2.79 11.15
N PRO A 106 0.64 3.20 11.14
CA PRO A 106 1.56 2.94 12.25
C PRO A 106 1.20 3.77 13.49
N ALA A 107 1.73 3.36 14.64
CA ALA A 107 1.52 4.05 15.92
C ALA A 107 1.94 5.53 15.87
N GLU A 108 3.04 5.83 15.18
CA GLU A 108 3.57 7.18 14.96
C GLU A 108 2.54 8.10 14.31
N GLY A 109 1.78 7.57 13.36
CA GLY A 109 0.72 8.32 12.68
C GLY A 109 -0.42 8.72 13.62
N PHE A 110 -0.89 7.81 14.45
CA PHE A 110 -1.94 8.13 15.44
C PHE A 110 -1.47 9.14 16.49
N LYS A 111 -0.20 9.07 16.90
CA LYS A 111 0.42 10.05 17.82
C LYS A 111 0.57 11.43 17.19
N ALA A 112 0.80 11.51 15.88
CA ALA A 112 1.03 12.75 15.17
C ALA A 112 -0.23 13.61 14.98
N VAL A 113 -1.44 13.03 15.10
CA VAL A 113 -2.71 13.71 14.82
C VAL A 113 -3.53 13.86 16.11
N PRO A 114 -3.63 15.08 16.68
CA PRO A 114 -4.33 15.31 17.96
C PRO A 114 -5.77 14.81 17.98
N ALA A 115 -6.51 14.94 16.87
CA ALA A 115 -7.90 14.48 16.76
C ALA A 115 -8.08 12.96 16.90
N LEU A 116 -6.99 12.19 16.77
CA LEU A 116 -7.01 10.73 16.89
C LEU A 116 -6.44 10.23 18.22
N ARG A 117 -6.03 11.12 19.13
CA ARG A 117 -5.34 10.77 20.37
C ARG A 117 -6.17 9.85 21.25
N GLU A 118 -7.33 10.33 21.69
CA GLU A 118 -8.22 9.61 22.62
C GLU A 118 -8.74 8.29 22.01
N GLY A 119 -9.03 8.30 20.70
CA GLY A 119 -9.58 7.13 19.99
C GLY A 119 -8.54 6.05 19.70
N PHE A 120 -7.27 6.42 19.52
CA PHE A 120 -6.23 5.52 19.00
C PHE A 120 -4.90 5.62 19.76
N ALA A 121 -4.27 6.80 19.84
CA ALA A 121 -2.92 6.94 20.39
C ALA A 121 -2.84 6.51 21.87
N ASP A 122 -3.82 6.89 22.68
CA ASP A 122 -3.88 6.54 24.11
C ASP A 122 -4.27 5.06 24.35
N LYS A 123 -4.63 4.33 23.29
CA LYS A 123 -5.04 2.92 23.34
C LYS A 123 -4.06 1.97 22.63
N LEU A 124 -2.90 2.45 22.19
CA LEU A 124 -1.94 1.65 21.41
C LEU A 124 -1.54 0.35 22.14
N ASP A 125 -1.35 0.38 23.45
CA ASP A 125 -1.02 -0.81 24.24
C ASP A 125 -2.12 -1.89 24.22
N GLN A 126 -3.37 -1.51 24.00
CA GLN A 126 -4.47 -2.47 23.89
C GLN A 126 -4.39 -3.22 22.55
N PHE A 127 -3.87 -2.58 21.49
CA PHE A 127 -3.74 -3.19 20.18
C PHE A 127 -2.58 -4.21 20.08
N THR A 128 -1.69 -4.25 21.07
CA THR A 128 -0.60 -5.23 21.13
C THR A 128 -0.98 -6.53 21.85
N ARG A 129 -2.24 -6.67 22.28
CA ARG A 129 -2.70 -7.80 23.11
C ARG A 129 -3.75 -8.65 22.38
N GLY A 130 -3.81 -9.93 22.75
CA GLY A 130 -4.82 -10.86 22.25
C GLY A 130 -4.44 -11.48 20.90
N LYS A 131 -5.41 -11.61 20.01
CA LYS A 131 -5.19 -12.17 18.66
C LYS A 131 -5.16 -11.05 17.62
N PRO A 132 -4.29 -11.14 16.61
CA PRO A 132 -4.29 -10.16 15.53
C PRO A 132 -5.66 -10.09 14.83
N GLY A 133 -6.17 -8.86 14.66
CA GLY A 133 -7.48 -8.59 14.05
C GLY A 133 -7.36 -7.76 12.78
N ARG A 134 -8.22 -8.07 11.80
CA ARG A 134 -8.25 -7.40 10.50
C ARG A 134 -8.70 -5.94 10.56
N THR A 135 -9.46 -5.58 11.60
CA THR A 135 -9.98 -4.23 11.84
C THR A 135 -9.20 -3.49 12.92
N THR A 136 -8.28 -4.18 13.60
CA THR A 136 -7.49 -3.60 14.69
C THR A 136 -6.42 -2.67 14.13
N PRO A 137 -6.28 -1.45 14.66
CA PRO A 137 -5.25 -0.52 14.26
C PRO A 137 -3.85 -1.13 14.30
N THR A 138 -3.00 -0.73 13.38
CA THR A 138 -1.60 -1.14 13.21
C THR A 138 -1.35 -2.57 12.72
N HIS A 139 -2.29 -3.52 12.81
CA HIS A 139 -1.99 -4.94 12.61
C HIS A 139 -1.59 -5.31 11.16
N MET A 140 -2.11 -4.61 10.17
CA MET A 140 -1.65 -4.79 8.76
C MET A 140 -0.33 -4.05 8.52
N TYR A 141 -0.19 -2.85 9.07
CA TYR A 141 1.09 -2.16 9.06
C TYR A 141 2.20 -3.05 9.62
N ASN A 142 1.99 -3.63 10.79
CA ASN A 142 2.98 -4.47 11.47
C ASN A 142 3.47 -5.65 10.63
N ALA A 143 2.58 -6.28 9.84
CA ALA A 143 2.90 -7.49 9.10
C ALA A 143 3.17 -7.28 7.60
N MET A 144 2.66 -6.19 7.01
CA MET A 144 2.63 -6.01 5.56
C MET A 144 3.34 -4.73 5.09
N ILE A 145 3.62 -3.79 6.01
CA ILE A 145 4.32 -2.54 5.70
C ILE A 145 5.65 -2.45 6.45
N ALA A 146 5.68 -2.71 7.75
CA ALA A 146 6.90 -2.65 8.55
C ALA A 146 8.07 -3.47 7.97
N PRO A 147 7.85 -4.70 7.45
CA PRO A 147 8.91 -5.47 6.80
C PRO A 147 9.50 -4.83 5.54
N LEU A 148 8.84 -3.81 5.00
CA LEU A 148 9.26 -3.12 3.78
C LEU A 148 10.16 -1.91 4.09
N LEU A 149 10.28 -1.47 5.34
CA LEU A 149 11.02 -0.27 5.72
C LEU A 149 12.48 -0.24 5.26
N PRO A 150 13.21 -1.39 5.16
CA PRO A 150 14.56 -1.42 4.61
C PRO A 150 14.63 -1.01 3.13
N TYR A 151 13.53 -1.07 2.37
CA TYR A 151 13.51 -0.63 0.98
C TYR A 151 13.50 0.89 0.88
N ALA A 152 14.40 1.42 0.07
CA ALA A 152 14.40 2.84 -0.30
C ALA A 152 13.28 3.12 -1.31
N ILE A 153 12.05 3.31 -0.83
CA ILE A 153 10.91 3.62 -1.70
C ILE A 153 10.95 5.05 -2.20
N LYS A 154 10.44 5.27 -3.42
CA LYS A 154 10.25 6.61 -4.02
C LYS A 154 8.96 7.26 -3.54
N GLY A 155 7.92 6.46 -3.31
CA GLY A 155 6.62 6.95 -2.87
C GLY A 155 5.60 5.84 -2.71
N ALA A 156 4.38 6.23 -2.38
CA ALA A 156 3.25 5.34 -2.19
C ALA A 156 2.06 5.74 -3.07
N LEU A 157 1.34 4.72 -3.56
CA LEU A 157 0.03 4.83 -4.19
C LEU A 157 -0.99 4.24 -3.23
N TRP A 158 -2.04 4.98 -2.94
CA TRP A 158 -3.09 4.58 -2.00
C TRP A 158 -4.47 4.58 -2.66
N TYR A 159 -5.19 3.45 -2.58
CA TYR A 159 -6.57 3.37 -3.03
C TYR A 159 -7.42 2.64 -2.00
N GLN A 160 -8.09 3.42 -1.14
CA GLN A 160 -8.90 2.93 -0.03
C GLN A 160 -9.86 4.05 0.41
N GLY A 161 -10.97 3.70 1.04
CA GLY A 161 -11.91 4.64 1.64
C GLY A 161 -13.30 4.03 1.80
N GLU A 162 -13.70 3.11 0.93
CA GLU A 162 -15.04 2.52 0.90
C GLU A 162 -15.40 1.83 2.23
N SER A 163 -14.42 1.18 2.87
CA SER A 163 -14.61 0.53 4.19
C SER A 163 -14.70 1.52 5.35
N ASN A 164 -14.40 2.79 5.12
CA ASN A 164 -14.55 3.89 6.08
C ASN A 164 -15.70 4.86 5.67
N ASN A 165 -16.58 4.44 4.74
CA ASN A 165 -17.70 5.25 4.29
C ASN A 165 -18.57 5.71 5.49
N GLY A 166 -19.03 6.96 5.44
CA GLY A 166 -19.82 7.58 6.51
C GLY A 166 -19.02 8.25 7.63
N GLU A 167 -17.68 8.17 7.64
CA GLU A 167 -16.84 8.80 8.66
C GLU A 167 -16.59 10.31 8.43
N GLY A 168 -16.85 10.81 7.23
CA GLY A 168 -16.69 12.23 6.92
C GLY A 168 -15.30 12.77 7.24
N MET A 169 -15.24 13.88 7.99
CA MET A 169 -13.98 14.53 8.37
C MET A 169 -13.06 13.67 9.24
N LEU A 170 -13.58 12.65 9.93
CA LEU A 170 -12.74 11.73 10.68
C LEU A 170 -11.80 10.93 9.75
N TYR A 171 -12.29 10.55 8.55
CA TYR A 171 -11.45 9.89 7.56
C TYR A 171 -10.31 10.80 7.08
N HIS A 172 -10.55 12.10 6.94
CA HIS A 172 -9.49 13.07 6.62
C HIS A 172 -8.38 13.07 7.68
N GLU A 173 -8.74 13.06 8.98
CA GLU A 173 -7.75 12.98 10.06
C GLU A 173 -6.99 11.64 10.05
N LYS A 174 -7.66 10.53 9.73
CA LYS A 174 -7.02 9.22 9.55
C LYS A 174 -6.06 9.20 8.35
N MET A 175 -6.39 9.86 7.25
CA MET A 175 -5.48 10.02 6.11
C MET A 175 -4.24 10.81 6.48
N LYS A 176 -4.38 11.90 7.25
CA LYS A 176 -3.23 12.62 7.82
C LYS A 176 -2.34 11.70 8.65
N ALA A 177 -2.95 10.88 9.52
CA ALA A 177 -2.22 9.94 10.36
C ALA A 177 -1.48 8.88 9.52
N LEU A 178 -2.13 8.30 8.51
CA LEU A 178 -1.48 7.35 7.60
C LEU A 178 -0.25 7.97 6.93
N ILE A 179 -0.41 9.13 6.31
CA ILE A 179 0.66 9.81 5.57
C ILE A 179 1.79 10.24 6.51
N ALA A 180 1.46 10.91 7.63
CA ALA A 180 2.46 11.32 8.61
C ALA A 180 3.22 10.13 9.20
N GLY A 181 2.48 9.06 9.53
CA GLY A 181 3.05 7.85 10.06
C GLY A 181 4.01 7.17 9.08
N TRP A 182 3.61 6.99 7.82
CA TRP A 182 4.50 6.39 6.81
C TRP A 182 5.74 7.26 6.55
N ARG A 183 5.58 8.58 6.47
CA ARG A 183 6.71 9.51 6.35
C ARG A 183 7.68 9.40 7.52
N SER A 184 7.15 9.26 8.74
CA SER A 184 7.94 9.10 9.96
C SER A 184 8.72 7.80 9.96
N VAL A 185 8.07 6.64 9.71
CA VAL A 185 8.73 5.33 9.79
C VAL A 185 9.73 5.07 8.65
N TRP A 186 9.55 5.71 7.48
CA TRP A 186 10.55 5.70 6.40
C TRP A 186 11.61 6.80 6.53
N GLU A 187 11.52 7.66 7.56
CA GLU A 187 12.41 8.81 7.76
C GLU A 187 12.49 9.74 6.54
N LYS A 188 11.35 9.89 5.86
CA LYS A 188 11.22 10.70 4.64
C LYS A 188 10.04 11.68 4.76
N PRO A 189 10.25 12.88 5.32
CA PRO A 189 9.18 13.86 5.54
C PRO A 189 8.45 14.28 4.26
N ASP A 190 9.15 14.24 3.12
CA ASP A 190 8.61 14.62 1.80
C ASP A 190 8.24 13.42 0.93
N LEU A 191 8.08 12.21 1.51
CA LEU A 191 7.72 11.01 0.76
C LEU A 191 6.45 11.28 -0.06
N PRO A 192 6.50 11.19 -1.42
CA PRO A 192 5.34 11.33 -2.27
C PRO A 192 4.27 10.29 -1.91
N PHE A 193 3.05 10.77 -1.68
CA PHE A 193 1.92 9.93 -1.32
C PHE A 193 0.74 10.30 -2.22
N TYR A 194 0.51 9.52 -3.26
CA TYR A 194 -0.61 9.71 -4.19
C TYR A 194 -1.78 8.85 -3.77
N PHE A 195 -2.96 9.43 -3.71
CA PHE A 195 -4.18 8.68 -3.41
C PHE A 195 -5.24 8.89 -4.48
N VAL A 196 -6.07 7.87 -4.65
CA VAL A 196 -7.21 7.94 -5.57
C VAL A 196 -8.42 8.46 -4.80
N GLN A 197 -8.98 9.58 -5.27
CA GLN A 197 -10.27 10.07 -4.79
C GLN A 197 -11.37 9.08 -5.18
N LEU A 198 -12.16 8.63 -4.19
CA LEU A 198 -13.30 7.75 -4.46
C LEU A 198 -14.35 8.48 -5.30
N ALA A 199 -15.01 7.74 -6.17
CA ALA A 199 -16.21 8.21 -6.82
C ALA A 199 -17.33 8.47 -5.78
N PRO A 200 -18.19 9.44 -5.96
CA PRO A 200 -19.37 9.62 -5.12
C PRO A 200 -20.29 8.39 -5.25
N PHE A 201 -20.86 7.98 -4.14
CA PHE A 201 -21.85 6.89 -4.08
C PHE A 201 -23.26 7.48 -4.08
#